data_751b9e5ae72e59b1803f0b45c293d668
#
_entry.id   751b9e5ae72e59b1803f0b45c293d668
#
_cell.length_a   1.000
_cell.length_b   1.000
_cell.length_c   1.000
_cell.angle_alpha   90.00
_cell.angle_beta   90.00
_cell.angle_gamma   90.00
#
_symmetry.space_group_name_H-M   'P 1'
#
loop_
_entity.id
_entity.type
_entity.pdbx_description
1 polymer ?
#
loop_
_entity_poly.entity_id
_entity_poly.type
_entity_poly.pdbx_seq_one_letter_code
_entity_poly.pdbx_strand_id
1 'polypeptide(L)'
;TVVSMVLPLATLSVSDGVLRFAIDDKTNRDRYISLGLVVVLFSIIVVAVLSPMLSLSFFGGLDRYRGLFIASYALCALQTFFNMLARALNKVRIIPISAIVTTALTAICAVVFIAHMGLGASGFFYSLLVGNMGGVLCFFFVGGMFRHFKLHFETKDIAILKRMLIYCIPMVPNALFWWVSSNINRFFITGMIGIGVTGLFAAAQKIPGLLTTAAGIFQQAWQLSSFQQFRKTNIAKFFSTVFRIYHAGISIVATIIAVCSSWLASFLLQKEFYQAWTLIPIMVVAFYFNVLNSYYGTVYTATLKTKSLFTTTIWGALCCAGATWM
;
A
#
# COMPACT_ATOMS: atom_id res chain seq x y z
N THR A 1 -3.27 10.71 1.72
CA THR A 1 -3.62 9.97 2.96
C THR A 1 -5.06 9.47 2.97
N VAL A 2 -6.09 10.32 2.67
CA VAL A 2 -7.51 9.88 2.65
C VAL A 2 -7.75 8.78 1.62
N VAL A 3 -7.23 8.92 0.40
CA VAL A 3 -7.34 7.90 -0.65
C VAL A 3 -6.78 6.55 -0.19
N SER A 4 -5.63 6.53 0.50
CA SER A 4 -5.01 5.29 0.97
C SER A 4 -5.81 4.58 2.09
N MET A 5 -6.62 5.33 2.85
CA MET A 5 -7.56 4.78 3.83
C MET A 5 -8.82 4.22 3.16
N VAL A 6 -9.39 4.99 2.21
CA VAL A 6 -10.64 4.64 1.53
C VAL A 6 -10.47 3.44 0.60
N LEU A 7 -9.27 3.29 0.00
CA LEU A 7 -8.98 2.28 -1.00
C LEU A 7 -9.28 0.84 -0.53
N PRO A 8 -8.71 0.31 0.57
CA PRO A 8 -9.00 -1.04 1.03
C PRO A 8 -10.45 -1.21 1.50
N LEU A 9 -11.07 -0.14 2.03
CA LEU A 9 -12.48 -0.14 2.47
C LEU A 9 -13.42 -0.32 1.29
N ALA A 10 -13.32 0.55 0.31
CA ALA A 10 -14.27 0.58 -0.79
C ALA A 10 -14.04 -0.57 -1.79
N THR A 11 -12.78 -0.96 -2.04
CA THR A 11 -12.47 -2.11 -2.90
C THR A 11 -12.59 -3.46 -2.19
N LEU A 12 -12.88 -3.47 -0.87
CA LEU A 12 -12.90 -4.69 -0.04
C LEU A 12 -11.59 -5.50 -0.15
N SER A 13 -10.45 -4.83 -0.37
CA SER A 13 -9.13 -5.47 -0.61
C SER A 13 -9.15 -6.55 -1.70
N VAL A 14 -10.06 -6.44 -2.66
CA VAL A 14 -10.30 -7.48 -3.69
C VAL A 14 -9.07 -7.72 -4.56
N SER A 15 -8.22 -6.72 -4.74
CA SER A 15 -6.96 -6.85 -5.50
C SER A 15 -6.03 -7.92 -4.93
N ASP A 16 -5.95 -8.04 -3.59
CA ASP A 16 -5.18 -9.09 -2.91
C ASP A 16 -5.82 -10.47 -3.12
N GLY A 17 -7.16 -10.54 -3.11
CA GLY A 17 -7.91 -11.75 -3.43
C GLY A 17 -7.64 -12.21 -4.87
N VAL A 18 -7.68 -11.29 -5.83
CA VAL A 18 -7.37 -11.61 -7.24
C VAL A 18 -5.95 -12.17 -7.36
N LEU A 19 -4.96 -11.54 -6.73
CA LEU A 19 -3.59 -12.05 -6.71
C LEU A 19 -3.54 -13.49 -6.18
N ARG A 20 -4.17 -13.74 -5.04
CA ARG A 20 -4.12 -15.06 -4.37
C ARG A 20 -4.81 -16.17 -5.17
N PHE A 21 -6.03 -15.92 -5.60
CA PHE A 21 -6.84 -16.94 -6.27
C PHE A 21 -6.46 -17.13 -7.73
N ALA A 22 -6.02 -16.10 -8.45
CA ALA A 22 -5.55 -16.23 -9.82
C ALA A 22 -4.23 -17.01 -9.95
N ILE A 23 -3.42 -17.06 -8.89
CA ILE A 23 -2.22 -17.91 -8.83
C ILE A 23 -2.61 -19.35 -8.50
N ASP A 24 -3.56 -19.53 -7.57
CA ASP A 24 -3.95 -20.84 -7.03
C ASP A 24 -4.77 -21.66 -8.02
N ASP A 25 -5.70 -21.03 -8.73
CA ASP A 25 -6.62 -21.65 -9.68
C ASP A 25 -6.43 -21.07 -11.09
N LYS A 26 -5.54 -21.71 -11.87
CA LYS A 26 -5.25 -21.28 -13.24
C LYS A 26 -6.43 -21.47 -14.19
N THR A 27 -7.34 -22.41 -13.91
CA THR A 27 -8.49 -22.72 -14.78
C THR A 27 -9.52 -21.61 -14.76
N ASN A 28 -9.81 -21.06 -13.57
CA ASN A 28 -10.79 -19.98 -13.40
C ASN A 28 -10.13 -18.59 -13.29
N ARG A 29 -8.83 -18.48 -13.60
CA ARG A 29 -8.04 -17.25 -13.43
C ARG A 29 -8.69 -16.02 -14.03
N ASP A 30 -9.13 -16.08 -15.29
CA ASP A 30 -9.74 -14.93 -15.99
C ASP A 30 -11.07 -14.53 -15.35
N ARG A 31 -11.80 -15.47 -14.72
CA ARG A 31 -13.03 -15.18 -13.98
C ARG A 31 -12.74 -14.40 -12.70
N TYR A 32 -11.73 -14.82 -11.91
CA TYR A 32 -11.30 -14.05 -10.72
C TYR A 32 -10.87 -12.63 -11.08
N ILE A 33 -10.18 -12.46 -12.21
CA ILE A 33 -9.73 -11.17 -12.73
C ILE A 33 -10.92 -10.30 -13.09
N SER A 34 -11.88 -10.83 -13.87
CA SER A 34 -13.06 -10.08 -14.32
C SER A 34 -13.95 -9.69 -13.15
N LEU A 35 -14.21 -10.60 -12.21
CA LEU A 35 -15.00 -10.32 -11.00
C LEU A 35 -14.30 -9.29 -10.10
N GLY A 36 -12.98 -9.38 -9.95
CA GLY A 36 -12.20 -8.40 -9.21
C GLY A 36 -12.31 -7.00 -9.82
N LEU A 37 -12.22 -6.89 -11.15
CA LEU A 37 -12.40 -5.62 -11.84
C LEU A 37 -13.81 -5.03 -11.63
N VAL A 38 -14.86 -5.87 -11.69
CA VAL A 38 -16.23 -5.42 -11.41
C VAL A 38 -16.37 -4.85 -10.01
N VAL A 39 -15.78 -5.49 -9.00
CA VAL A 39 -15.79 -4.97 -7.62
C VAL A 39 -15.04 -3.64 -7.53
N VAL A 40 -13.90 -3.50 -8.20
CA VAL A 40 -13.14 -2.24 -8.24
C VAL A 40 -13.97 -1.14 -8.93
N LEU A 41 -14.60 -1.42 -10.07
CA LEU A 41 -15.47 -0.45 -10.75
C LEU A 41 -16.69 -0.07 -9.89
N PHE A 42 -17.31 -1.04 -9.22
CA PHE A 42 -18.39 -0.79 -8.29
C PHE A 42 -17.94 0.09 -7.11
N SER A 43 -16.73 -0.11 -6.60
CA SER A 43 -16.17 0.72 -5.54
C SER A 43 -16.05 2.20 -5.92
N ILE A 44 -15.78 2.49 -7.21
CA ILE A 44 -15.72 3.87 -7.72
C ILE A 44 -17.10 4.51 -7.62
N ILE A 45 -18.17 3.78 -7.97
CA ILE A 45 -19.55 4.24 -7.84
C ILE A 45 -19.90 4.48 -6.37
N VAL A 46 -19.54 3.55 -5.49
CA VAL A 46 -19.77 3.70 -4.03
C VAL A 46 -19.08 4.95 -3.49
N VAL A 47 -17.80 5.18 -3.84
CA VAL A 47 -17.07 6.38 -3.41
C VAL A 47 -17.67 7.65 -4.01
N ALA A 48 -18.15 7.62 -5.25
CA ALA A 48 -18.84 8.75 -5.86
C ALA A 48 -20.15 9.08 -5.13
N VAL A 49 -20.94 8.08 -4.76
CA VAL A 49 -22.19 8.25 -3.97
C VAL A 49 -21.90 8.75 -2.55
N LEU A 50 -20.85 8.24 -1.90
CA LEU A 50 -20.46 8.65 -0.54
C LEU A 50 -19.65 9.96 -0.53
N SER A 51 -19.26 10.49 -1.67
CA SER A 51 -18.45 11.72 -1.77
C SER A 51 -19.08 12.98 -1.12
N PRO A 52 -20.43 13.13 -0.93
CA PRO A 52 -20.97 14.22 -0.12
C PRO A 52 -20.46 14.24 1.32
N MET A 53 -20.07 13.10 1.88
CA MET A 53 -19.49 13.04 3.22
C MET A 53 -18.14 13.77 3.36
N LEU A 54 -17.47 14.08 2.24
CA LEU A 54 -16.25 14.90 2.24
C LEU A 54 -16.50 16.35 2.70
N SER A 55 -17.75 16.81 2.78
CA SER A 55 -18.13 18.10 3.34
C SER A 55 -18.01 18.18 4.86
N LEU A 56 -17.86 17.04 5.56
CA LEU A 56 -17.64 17.01 7.00
C LEU A 56 -16.32 17.73 7.35
N SER A 57 -16.32 18.54 8.40
CA SER A 57 -15.18 19.34 8.88
C SER A 57 -13.91 18.51 9.11
N PHE A 58 -14.06 17.23 9.39
CA PHE A 58 -12.96 16.27 9.55
C PHE A 58 -12.06 16.14 8.29
N PHE A 59 -12.60 16.34 7.10
CA PHE A 59 -11.87 16.20 5.83
C PHE A 59 -11.22 17.50 5.34
N GLY A 60 -11.26 18.59 6.12
CA GLY A 60 -10.48 19.79 5.86
C GLY A 60 -10.79 20.50 4.54
N GLY A 61 -12.05 20.51 4.08
CA GLY A 61 -12.48 21.25 2.89
C GLY A 61 -12.19 20.55 1.57
N LEU A 62 -12.07 19.21 1.57
CA LEU A 62 -11.92 18.39 0.36
C LEU A 62 -13.16 18.41 -0.54
N ASP A 63 -14.30 18.88 -0.05
CA ASP A 63 -15.54 19.05 -0.81
C ASP A 63 -15.36 19.93 -2.06
N ARG A 64 -14.52 20.97 -1.98
CA ARG A 64 -14.17 21.83 -3.12
C ARG A 64 -13.47 21.05 -4.26
N TYR A 65 -12.81 19.96 -3.94
CA TYR A 65 -12.05 19.13 -4.90
C TYR A 65 -12.68 17.76 -5.11
N ARG A 66 -14.00 17.62 -4.83
CA ARG A 66 -14.74 16.36 -4.84
C ARG A 66 -14.57 15.55 -6.12
N GLY A 67 -14.72 16.19 -7.30
CA GLY A 67 -14.53 15.52 -8.58
C GLY A 67 -13.09 15.01 -8.79
N LEU A 68 -12.10 15.82 -8.41
CA LEU A 68 -10.68 15.45 -8.48
C LEU A 68 -10.34 14.32 -7.50
N PHE A 69 -10.97 14.30 -6.33
CA PHE A 69 -10.82 13.22 -5.36
C PHE A 69 -11.35 11.89 -5.92
N ILE A 70 -12.57 11.89 -6.48
CA ILE A 70 -13.18 10.68 -7.08
C ILE A 70 -12.31 10.17 -8.24
N ALA A 71 -11.86 11.05 -9.13
CA ALA A 71 -10.99 10.68 -10.25
C ALA A 71 -9.63 10.13 -9.76
N SER A 72 -9.02 10.76 -8.75
CA SER A 72 -7.78 10.27 -8.14
C SER A 72 -7.95 8.91 -7.48
N TYR A 73 -9.06 8.70 -6.78
CA TYR A 73 -9.41 7.41 -6.20
C TYR A 73 -9.55 6.33 -7.27
N ALA A 74 -10.32 6.62 -8.33
CA ALA A 74 -10.57 5.68 -9.43
C ALA A 74 -9.28 5.21 -10.08
N LEU A 75 -8.40 6.15 -10.45
CA LEU A 75 -7.11 5.82 -11.07
C LEU A 75 -6.18 5.08 -10.10
N CYS A 76 -6.16 5.45 -8.82
CA CYS A 76 -5.36 4.77 -7.80
C CYS A 76 -5.85 3.33 -7.57
N ALA A 77 -7.17 3.12 -7.52
CA ALA A 77 -7.79 1.80 -7.39
C ALA A 77 -7.48 0.90 -8.60
N LEU A 78 -7.60 1.44 -9.81
CA LEU A 78 -7.24 0.72 -11.03
C LEU A 78 -5.75 0.40 -11.09
N GLN A 79 -4.89 1.34 -10.73
CA GLN A 79 -3.44 1.12 -10.73
C GLN A 79 -3.04 0.04 -9.72
N THR A 80 -3.64 0.05 -8.52
CA THR A 80 -3.43 -0.99 -7.51
C THR A 80 -3.89 -2.35 -8.01
N PHE A 81 -5.07 -2.41 -8.62
CA PHE A 81 -5.61 -3.63 -9.22
C PHE A 81 -4.71 -4.19 -10.32
N PHE A 82 -4.29 -3.35 -11.27
CA PHE A 82 -3.39 -3.78 -12.35
C PHE A 82 -2.01 -4.20 -11.86
N ASN A 83 -1.50 -3.58 -10.80
CA ASN A 83 -0.25 -3.98 -10.16
C ASN A 83 -0.35 -5.41 -9.60
N MET A 84 -1.44 -5.74 -8.88
CA MET A 84 -1.69 -7.09 -8.37
C MET A 84 -1.94 -8.09 -9.50
N LEU A 85 -2.65 -7.66 -10.55
CA LEU A 85 -2.88 -8.46 -11.75
C LEU A 85 -1.56 -8.79 -12.48
N ALA A 86 -0.65 -7.82 -12.62
CA ALA A 86 0.67 -8.03 -13.22
C ALA A 86 1.46 -9.14 -12.49
N ARG A 87 1.39 -9.16 -11.16
CA ARG A 87 2.00 -10.20 -10.34
C ARG A 87 1.32 -11.56 -10.53
N ALA A 88 -0.02 -11.58 -10.56
CA ALA A 88 -0.79 -12.81 -10.77
C ALA A 88 -0.51 -13.46 -12.14
N LEU A 89 -0.28 -12.63 -13.16
CA LEU A 89 0.07 -13.06 -14.52
C LEU A 89 1.56 -13.32 -14.73
N ASN A 90 2.38 -13.16 -13.69
CA ASN A 90 3.86 -13.23 -13.76
C ASN A 90 4.49 -12.22 -14.73
N LYS A 91 3.77 -11.11 -15.03
CA LYS A 91 4.25 -10.00 -15.88
C LYS A 91 4.90 -8.90 -15.03
N VAL A 92 5.78 -9.29 -14.10
CA VAL A 92 6.34 -8.35 -13.10
C VAL A 92 7.19 -7.23 -13.69
N ARG A 93 7.73 -7.41 -14.91
CA ARG A 93 8.55 -6.40 -15.60
C ARG A 93 7.79 -5.11 -15.91
N ILE A 94 6.47 -5.17 -16.05
CA ILE A 94 5.64 -3.98 -16.34
C ILE A 94 5.49 -3.07 -15.11
N ILE A 95 5.64 -3.61 -13.90
CA ILE A 95 5.46 -2.85 -12.66
C ILE A 95 6.46 -1.69 -12.54
N PRO A 96 7.79 -1.90 -12.64
CA PRO A 96 8.73 -0.79 -12.60
C PRO A 96 8.57 0.18 -13.77
N ILE A 97 8.22 -0.31 -14.95
CA ILE A 97 7.96 0.57 -16.11
C ILE A 97 6.79 1.49 -15.83
N SER A 98 5.67 0.95 -15.37
CA SER A 98 4.49 1.75 -14.98
C SER A 98 4.83 2.73 -13.85
N ALA A 99 5.62 2.32 -12.84
CA ALA A 99 6.02 3.19 -11.74
C ALA A 99 6.88 4.37 -12.24
N ILE A 100 7.84 4.13 -13.14
CA ILE A 100 8.68 5.18 -13.74
C ILE A 100 7.80 6.16 -14.54
N VAL A 101 6.91 5.65 -15.39
CA VAL A 101 5.98 6.48 -16.19
C VAL A 101 5.10 7.33 -15.26
N THR A 102 4.49 6.71 -14.25
CA THR A 102 3.65 7.44 -13.27
C THR A 102 4.44 8.55 -12.58
N THR A 103 5.63 8.24 -12.06
CA THR A 103 6.45 9.20 -11.31
C THR A 103 6.95 10.32 -12.21
N ALA A 104 7.44 9.99 -13.42
CA ALA A 104 7.94 10.99 -14.38
C ALA A 104 6.82 11.94 -14.81
N LEU A 105 5.66 11.40 -15.22
CA LEU A 105 4.52 12.22 -15.60
C LEU A 105 4.01 13.08 -14.42
N THR A 106 3.91 12.51 -13.23
CA THR A 106 3.51 13.29 -12.04
C THR A 106 4.47 14.42 -11.77
N ALA A 107 5.79 14.18 -11.83
CA ALA A 107 6.81 15.19 -11.57
C ALA A 107 6.78 16.32 -12.64
N ILE A 108 6.75 15.94 -13.93
CA ILE A 108 6.69 16.91 -15.02
C ILE A 108 5.41 17.75 -14.93
N CYS A 109 4.26 17.11 -14.76
CA CYS A 109 2.99 17.81 -14.65
C CYS A 109 2.90 18.66 -13.37
N ALA A 110 3.52 18.23 -12.26
CA ALA A 110 3.58 19.05 -11.04
C ALA A 110 4.37 20.35 -11.26
N VAL A 111 5.51 20.28 -11.95
CA VAL A 111 6.29 21.48 -12.31
C VAL A 111 5.45 22.40 -13.21
N VAL A 112 4.81 21.86 -14.23
CA VAL A 112 4.00 22.65 -15.17
C VAL A 112 2.79 23.29 -14.47
N PHE A 113 1.98 22.49 -13.77
CA PHE A 113 0.71 22.97 -13.19
C PHE A 113 0.91 23.83 -11.94
N ILE A 114 1.93 23.54 -11.13
CA ILE A 114 2.16 24.30 -9.88
C ILE A 114 3.10 25.47 -10.14
N ALA A 115 4.26 25.26 -10.78
CA ALA A 115 5.27 26.29 -10.95
C ALA A 115 4.95 27.28 -12.10
N HIS A 116 4.49 26.79 -13.27
CA HIS A 116 4.21 27.66 -14.41
C HIS A 116 2.77 28.16 -14.46
N MET A 117 1.78 27.33 -14.12
CA MET A 117 0.37 27.72 -14.18
C MET A 117 -0.18 28.26 -12.85
N GLY A 118 0.55 28.13 -11.75
CA GLY A 118 0.16 28.68 -10.44
C GLY A 118 -1.12 28.05 -9.83
N LEU A 119 -1.51 26.83 -10.26
CA LEU A 119 -2.77 26.20 -9.88
C LEU A 119 -2.80 25.69 -8.43
N GLY A 120 -1.72 25.82 -7.67
CA GLY A 120 -1.64 25.43 -6.25
C GLY A 120 -2.11 23.98 -5.99
N ALA A 121 -3.06 23.80 -5.07
CA ALA A 121 -3.56 22.48 -4.69
C ALA A 121 -4.26 21.75 -5.85
N SER A 122 -4.98 22.44 -6.72
CA SER A 122 -5.60 21.84 -7.91
C SER A 122 -4.56 21.26 -8.86
N GLY A 123 -3.46 22.01 -9.08
CA GLY A 123 -2.33 21.56 -9.91
C GLY A 123 -1.71 20.28 -9.41
N PHE A 124 -1.61 20.11 -8.07
CA PHE A 124 -1.15 18.88 -7.47
C PHE A 124 -2.09 17.69 -7.78
N PHE A 125 -3.42 17.88 -7.66
CA PHE A 125 -4.37 16.82 -8.02
C PHE A 125 -4.31 16.48 -9.51
N TYR A 126 -4.22 17.47 -10.41
CA TYR A 126 -4.09 17.22 -11.85
C TYR A 126 -2.82 16.46 -12.18
N SER A 127 -1.70 16.77 -11.54
CA SER A 127 -0.44 16.04 -11.77
C SER A 127 -0.54 14.58 -11.34
N LEU A 128 -1.18 14.30 -10.20
CA LEU A 128 -1.46 12.93 -9.76
C LEU A 128 -2.38 12.17 -10.71
N LEU A 129 -3.42 12.84 -11.24
CA LEU A 129 -4.35 12.23 -12.21
C LEU A 129 -3.62 11.84 -13.49
N VAL A 130 -2.85 12.74 -14.08
CA VAL A 130 -2.11 12.47 -15.31
C VAL A 130 -1.08 11.37 -15.11
N GLY A 131 -0.34 11.40 -13.99
CA GLY A 131 0.64 10.37 -13.66
C GLY A 131 0.01 8.99 -13.49
N ASN A 132 -1.02 8.87 -12.67
CA ASN A 132 -1.71 7.58 -12.45
C ASN A 132 -2.40 7.09 -13.73
N MET A 133 -2.96 7.98 -14.55
CA MET A 133 -3.53 7.63 -15.86
C MET A 133 -2.48 7.04 -16.79
N GLY A 134 -1.30 7.67 -16.87
CA GLY A 134 -0.17 7.13 -17.63
C GLY A 134 0.25 5.74 -17.15
N GLY A 135 0.29 5.52 -15.84
CA GLY A 135 0.58 4.20 -15.24
C GLY A 135 -0.47 3.14 -15.59
N VAL A 136 -1.76 3.48 -15.50
CA VAL A 136 -2.87 2.59 -15.86
C VAL A 136 -2.83 2.24 -17.35
N LEU A 137 -2.61 3.23 -18.23
CA LEU A 137 -2.49 3.01 -19.67
C LEU A 137 -1.28 2.12 -20.02
N CYS A 138 -0.17 2.27 -19.29
CA CYS A 138 1.00 1.42 -19.44
C CYS A 138 0.66 -0.05 -19.14
N PHE A 139 -0.06 -0.34 -18.05
CA PHE A 139 -0.53 -1.70 -17.75
C PHE A 139 -1.49 -2.22 -18.83
N PHE A 140 -2.40 -1.37 -19.28
CA PHE A 140 -3.43 -1.77 -20.22
C PHE A 140 -2.84 -2.11 -21.59
N PHE A 141 -2.04 -1.21 -22.18
CA PHE A 141 -1.50 -1.36 -23.53
C PHE A 141 -0.20 -2.18 -23.55
N VAL A 142 0.83 -1.77 -22.80
CA VAL A 142 2.13 -2.43 -22.80
C VAL A 142 2.06 -3.78 -22.09
N GLY A 143 1.31 -3.85 -20.98
CA GLY A 143 1.06 -5.10 -20.24
C GLY A 143 0.10 -6.06 -20.97
N GLY A 144 -0.69 -5.57 -21.92
CA GLY A 144 -1.69 -6.37 -22.64
C GLY A 144 -2.73 -7.00 -21.71
N MET A 145 -3.09 -6.30 -20.63
CA MET A 145 -3.96 -6.87 -19.59
C MET A 145 -5.42 -6.92 -20.00
N PHE A 146 -5.82 -6.13 -21.01
CA PHE A 146 -7.19 -6.14 -21.53
C PHE A 146 -7.63 -7.52 -22.06
N ARG A 147 -6.69 -8.40 -22.45
CA ARG A 147 -6.97 -9.74 -23.02
C ARG A 147 -7.52 -10.74 -22.00
N HIS A 148 -7.38 -10.43 -20.70
CA HIS A 148 -7.79 -11.33 -19.60
C HIS A 148 -9.19 -11.01 -19.06
N PHE A 149 -9.86 -9.99 -19.59
CA PHE A 149 -11.21 -9.63 -19.16
C PHE A 149 -12.26 -10.39 -19.96
N LYS A 150 -13.05 -11.22 -19.25
CA LYS A 150 -14.20 -11.92 -19.83
C LYS A 150 -15.47 -11.29 -19.27
N LEU A 151 -16.28 -10.73 -20.17
CA LEU A 151 -17.54 -10.05 -19.83
C LEU A 151 -18.74 -11.02 -19.71
N HIS A 152 -18.51 -12.32 -19.90
CA HIS A 152 -19.59 -13.31 -19.81
C HIS A 152 -19.71 -13.87 -18.39
N PHE A 153 -20.79 -13.50 -17.71
CA PHE A 153 -21.06 -13.91 -16.34
C PHE A 153 -21.97 -15.14 -16.30
N GLU A 154 -21.58 -16.15 -15.55
CA GLU A 154 -22.35 -17.37 -15.29
C GLU A 154 -22.79 -17.42 -13.80
N THR A 155 -23.80 -18.21 -13.50
CA THR A 155 -24.26 -18.42 -12.11
C THR A 155 -23.18 -18.97 -11.18
N LYS A 156 -22.18 -19.68 -11.73
CA LYS A 156 -21.00 -20.15 -10.98
C LYS A 156 -20.09 -19.01 -10.47
N ASP A 157 -20.15 -17.85 -11.10
CA ASP A 157 -19.32 -16.68 -10.75
C ASP A 157 -19.68 -16.11 -9.39
N ILE A 158 -20.94 -16.27 -8.95
CA ILE A 158 -21.39 -15.86 -7.61
C ILE A 158 -20.65 -16.68 -6.52
N ALA A 159 -20.48 -17.98 -6.73
CA ALA A 159 -19.76 -18.82 -5.77
C ALA A 159 -18.26 -18.46 -5.73
N ILE A 160 -17.68 -18.17 -6.89
CA ILE A 160 -16.29 -17.70 -7.03
C ILE A 160 -16.10 -16.38 -6.30
N LEU A 161 -16.98 -15.41 -6.53
CA LEU A 161 -16.95 -14.10 -5.86
C LEU A 161 -17.11 -14.23 -4.34
N LYS A 162 -18.08 -15.04 -3.88
CA LYS A 162 -18.28 -15.30 -2.46
C LYS A 162 -17.03 -15.85 -1.78
N ARG A 163 -16.38 -16.85 -2.40
CA ARG A 163 -15.12 -17.43 -1.90
C ARG A 163 -14.00 -16.39 -1.80
N MET A 164 -13.88 -15.52 -2.80
CA MET A 164 -12.89 -14.45 -2.82
C MET A 164 -13.19 -13.42 -1.75
N LEU A 165 -14.44 -12.98 -1.59
CA LEU A 165 -14.84 -12.00 -0.59
C LEU A 165 -14.67 -12.51 0.85
N ILE A 166 -14.94 -13.78 1.14
CA ILE A 166 -14.71 -14.39 2.46
C ILE A 166 -13.22 -14.26 2.87
N TYR A 167 -12.31 -14.36 1.91
CA TYR A 167 -10.87 -14.14 2.14
C TYR A 167 -10.53 -12.65 2.30
N CYS A 168 -11.13 -11.77 1.49
CA CYS A 168 -10.81 -10.35 1.43
C CYS A 168 -11.39 -9.55 2.59
N ILE A 169 -12.62 -9.84 3.04
CA ILE A 169 -13.33 -9.07 4.08
C ILE A 169 -12.52 -8.93 5.38
N PRO A 170 -11.89 -10.00 5.92
CA PRO A 170 -11.05 -9.82 7.12
C PRO A 170 -9.79 -8.99 6.90
N MET A 171 -9.35 -8.78 5.65
CA MET A 171 -8.19 -7.94 5.33
C MET A 171 -8.53 -6.45 5.38
N VAL A 172 -9.81 -6.08 5.20
CA VAL A 172 -10.25 -4.68 5.23
C VAL A 172 -10.01 -4.03 6.59
N PRO A 173 -10.56 -4.55 7.71
CA PRO A 173 -10.27 -4.00 9.03
C PRO A 173 -8.78 -4.12 9.39
N ASN A 174 -8.08 -5.17 8.93
CA ASN A 174 -6.63 -5.27 9.11
C ASN A 174 -5.90 -4.06 8.48
N ALA A 175 -6.24 -3.70 7.24
CA ALA A 175 -5.65 -2.54 6.57
C ALA A 175 -5.97 -1.22 7.28
N LEU A 176 -7.19 -1.09 7.84
CA LEU A 176 -7.60 0.08 8.62
C LEU A 176 -6.78 0.22 9.92
N PHE A 177 -6.71 -0.84 10.71
CA PHE A 177 -5.94 -0.83 11.95
C PHE A 177 -4.46 -0.53 11.68
N TRP A 178 -3.94 -1.05 10.58
CA TRP A 178 -2.58 -0.75 10.15
C TRP A 178 -2.41 0.73 9.78
N TRP A 179 -3.37 1.31 9.06
CA TRP A 179 -3.37 2.72 8.72
C TRP A 179 -3.46 3.61 9.97
N VAL A 180 -4.35 3.27 10.90
CA VAL A 180 -4.50 3.97 12.20
C VAL A 180 -3.19 3.90 12.97
N SER A 181 -2.63 2.71 13.18
CA SER A 181 -1.37 2.52 13.90
C SER A 181 -0.20 3.31 13.30
N SER A 182 -0.17 3.43 11.97
CA SER A 182 0.89 4.17 11.27
C SER A 182 0.76 5.69 11.40
N ASN A 183 -0.45 6.20 11.64
CA ASN A 183 -0.71 7.64 11.67
C ASN A 183 -1.02 8.17 13.09
N ILE A 184 -1.41 7.31 14.03
CA ILE A 184 -1.86 7.70 15.37
C ILE A 184 -0.81 8.56 16.09
N ASN A 185 0.46 8.19 16.01
CA ASN A 185 1.56 8.92 16.64
C ASN A 185 1.66 10.36 16.13
N ARG A 186 1.38 10.60 14.84
CA ARG A 186 1.38 11.95 14.27
C ARG A 186 0.26 12.80 14.83
N PHE A 187 -0.93 12.23 15.03
CA PHE A 187 -2.06 12.95 15.64
C PHE A 187 -1.74 13.34 17.08
N PHE A 188 -1.18 12.43 17.87
CA PHE A 188 -0.81 12.70 19.25
C PHE A 188 0.30 13.78 19.33
N ILE A 189 1.38 13.65 18.57
CA ILE A 189 2.46 14.63 18.55
C ILE A 189 1.94 16.02 18.14
N THR A 190 1.10 16.09 17.11
CA THR A 190 0.53 17.35 16.64
C THR A 190 -0.37 17.99 17.69
N GLY A 191 -1.21 17.20 18.36
CA GLY A 191 -2.16 17.67 19.36
C GLY A 191 -1.54 18.05 20.69
N MET A 192 -0.50 17.32 21.15
CA MET A 192 0.10 17.51 22.46
C MET A 192 1.34 18.42 22.45
N ILE A 193 2.15 18.38 21.39
CA ILE A 193 3.45 19.05 21.37
C ILE A 193 3.49 20.16 20.30
N GLY A 194 2.79 19.98 19.19
CA GLY A 194 2.66 20.99 18.15
C GLY A 194 3.23 20.58 16.79
N ILE A 195 2.96 21.44 15.79
CA ILE A 195 3.26 21.17 14.36
C ILE A 195 4.78 21.11 14.09
N GLY A 196 5.58 21.92 14.78
CA GLY A 196 7.05 21.95 14.58
C GLY A 196 7.71 20.63 14.90
N VAL A 197 7.35 20.03 16.06
CA VAL A 197 7.88 18.71 16.47
C VAL A 197 7.36 17.61 15.57
N THR A 198 6.12 17.72 15.08
CA THR A 198 5.56 16.78 14.09
C THR A 198 6.37 16.81 12.78
N GLY A 199 6.83 18.00 12.38
CA GLY A 199 7.73 18.16 11.22
C GLY A 199 9.09 17.48 11.44
N LEU A 200 9.70 17.64 12.61
CA LEU A 200 10.95 16.97 12.99
C LEU A 200 10.79 15.44 13.01
N PHE A 201 9.71 14.96 13.61
CA PHE A 201 9.38 13.55 13.63
C PHE A 201 9.17 12.96 12.22
N ALA A 202 8.47 13.69 11.34
CA ALA A 202 8.26 13.30 9.95
C ALA A 202 9.58 13.28 9.15
N ALA A 203 10.49 14.20 9.41
CA ALA A 203 11.83 14.21 8.82
C ALA A 203 12.67 13.01 9.30
N ALA A 204 12.64 12.73 10.61
CA ALA A 204 13.34 11.58 11.19
C ALA A 204 12.87 10.24 10.61
N GLN A 205 11.59 10.11 10.25
CA GLN A 205 11.03 8.89 9.66
C GLN A 205 11.52 8.61 8.22
N LYS A 206 12.03 9.61 7.49
CA LYS A 206 12.43 9.41 6.08
C LYS A 206 13.61 8.45 5.96
N ILE A 207 14.58 8.53 6.86
CA ILE A 207 15.79 7.68 6.82
C ILE A 207 15.47 6.23 7.16
N PRO A 208 14.80 5.89 8.29
CA PRO A 208 14.33 4.53 8.55
C PRO A 208 13.33 4.02 7.49
N GLY A 209 12.58 4.92 6.85
CA GLY A 209 11.68 4.60 5.73
C GLY A 209 12.37 3.95 4.53
N LEU A 210 13.68 4.19 4.34
CA LEU A 210 14.48 3.48 3.33
C LEU A 210 14.51 1.97 3.60
N LEU A 211 14.53 1.56 4.86
CA LEU A 211 14.48 0.15 5.25
C LEU A 211 13.16 -0.51 4.78
N THR A 212 12.03 0.17 4.97
CA THR A 212 10.73 -0.35 4.51
C THR A 212 10.62 -0.37 3.00
N THR A 213 11.24 0.58 2.31
CA THR A 213 11.28 0.62 0.84
C THR A 213 12.05 -0.57 0.29
N ALA A 214 13.26 -0.82 0.81
CA ALA A 214 14.07 -1.98 0.43
C ALA A 214 13.36 -3.30 0.76
N ALA A 215 12.79 -3.40 1.96
CA ALA A 215 11.99 -4.54 2.38
C ALA A 215 10.75 -4.75 1.51
N GLY A 216 10.12 -3.69 1.04
CA GLY A 216 8.96 -3.73 0.16
C GLY A 216 9.22 -4.41 -1.19
N ILE A 217 10.41 -4.23 -1.75
CA ILE A 217 10.83 -4.91 -2.98
C ILE A 217 10.92 -6.42 -2.73
N PHE A 218 11.58 -6.83 -1.64
CA PHE A 218 11.63 -8.23 -1.24
C PHE A 218 10.24 -8.80 -0.96
N GLN A 219 9.40 -8.04 -0.25
CA GLN A 219 8.05 -8.45 0.14
C GLN A 219 7.16 -8.79 -1.07
N GLN A 220 7.30 -8.06 -2.17
CA GLN A 220 6.56 -8.33 -3.40
C GLN A 220 6.95 -9.68 -4.02
N ALA A 221 8.25 -9.98 -4.08
CA ALA A 221 8.75 -11.26 -4.58
C ALA A 221 8.41 -12.40 -3.60
N TRP A 222 8.53 -12.14 -2.29
CA TRP A 222 8.19 -13.08 -1.23
C TRP A 222 6.73 -13.49 -1.25
N GLN A 223 5.82 -12.53 -1.38
CA GLN A 223 4.38 -12.80 -1.46
C GLN A 223 4.06 -13.74 -2.65
N LEU A 224 4.62 -13.46 -3.82
CA LEU A 224 4.44 -14.27 -5.00
C LEU A 224 4.99 -15.70 -4.80
N SER A 225 6.23 -15.80 -4.31
CA SER A 225 6.90 -17.08 -4.07
C SER A 225 6.18 -17.92 -3.01
N SER A 226 5.72 -17.31 -1.92
CA SER A 226 5.01 -18.00 -0.85
C SER A 226 3.66 -18.56 -1.34
N PHE A 227 2.94 -17.84 -2.19
CA PHE A 227 1.69 -18.34 -2.77
C PHE A 227 1.92 -19.50 -3.74
N GLN A 228 2.98 -19.47 -4.53
CA GLN A 228 3.34 -20.55 -5.47
C GLN A 228 3.85 -21.81 -4.77
N GLN A 229 4.57 -21.65 -3.66
CA GLN A 229 5.17 -22.78 -2.92
C GLN A 229 4.24 -23.41 -1.88
N PHE A 230 3.13 -22.75 -1.54
CA PHE A 230 2.23 -23.17 -0.45
C PHE A 230 1.72 -24.61 -0.56
N ARG A 231 1.57 -25.13 -1.77
CA ARG A 231 1.09 -26.50 -2.04
C ARG A 231 2.19 -27.55 -2.14
N LYS A 232 3.48 -27.16 -2.01
CA LYS A 232 4.60 -28.09 -2.17
C LYS A 232 4.99 -28.73 -0.83
N THR A 233 5.64 -29.89 -0.91
CA THR A 233 6.28 -30.58 0.21
C THR A 233 7.40 -29.70 0.82
N ASN A 234 7.60 -29.76 2.15
CA ASN A 234 8.66 -29.03 2.88
C ASN A 234 8.49 -27.50 2.99
N ILE A 235 7.25 -27.01 2.97
CA ILE A 235 6.96 -25.57 3.07
C ILE A 235 7.53 -24.94 4.33
N ALA A 236 7.49 -25.60 5.48
CA ALA A 236 8.02 -25.09 6.76
C ALA A 236 9.52 -24.81 6.68
N LYS A 237 10.29 -25.72 6.07
CA LYS A 237 11.74 -25.53 5.87
C LYS A 237 12.02 -24.38 4.93
N PHE A 238 11.24 -24.25 3.86
CA PHE A 238 11.36 -23.11 2.93
C PHE A 238 11.12 -21.79 3.64
N PHE A 239 10.00 -21.63 4.35
CA PHE A 239 9.69 -20.41 5.10
C PHE A 239 10.75 -20.09 6.15
N SER A 240 11.21 -21.08 6.93
CA SER A 240 12.26 -20.89 7.93
C SER A 240 13.59 -20.45 7.33
N THR A 241 14.00 -21.04 6.19
CA THR A 241 15.24 -20.66 5.53
C THR A 241 15.18 -19.25 4.98
N VAL A 242 14.08 -18.89 4.29
CA VAL A 242 13.89 -17.53 3.76
C VAL A 242 13.84 -16.52 4.88
N PHE A 243 13.13 -16.83 5.99
CA PHE A 243 13.09 -15.94 7.16
C PHE A 243 14.48 -15.68 7.72
N ARG A 244 15.31 -16.70 7.88
CA ARG A 244 16.67 -16.56 8.42
C ARG A 244 17.53 -15.62 7.57
N ILE A 245 17.50 -15.80 6.25
CA ILE A 245 18.26 -14.95 5.30
C ILE A 245 17.72 -13.52 5.33
N TYR A 246 16.41 -13.37 5.28
CA TYR A 246 15.75 -12.07 5.30
C TYR A 246 16.03 -11.30 6.60
N HIS A 247 15.87 -11.96 7.75
CA HIS A 247 16.16 -11.41 9.06
C HIS A 247 17.62 -10.94 9.16
N ALA A 248 18.59 -11.77 8.74
CA ALA A 248 19.99 -11.40 8.75
C ALA A 248 20.26 -10.16 7.86
N GLY A 249 19.74 -10.16 6.63
CA GLY A 249 19.92 -9.03 5.72
C GLY A 249 19.32 -7.72 6.26
N ILE A 250 18.08 -7.76 6.76
CA ILE A 250 17.43 -6.58 7.33
C ILE A 250 18.14 -6.11 8.61
N SER A 251 18.65 -7.03 9.44
CA SER A 251 19.43 -6.67 10.65
C SER A 251 20.70 -5.91 10.29
N ILE A 252 21.43 -6.36 9.28
CA ILE A 252 22.63 -5.68 8.81
C ILE A 252 22.31 -4.27 8.30
N VAL A 253 21.28 -4.14 7.45
CA VAL A 253 20.88 -2.82 6.90
C VAL A 253 20.40 -1.89 8.02
N ALA A 254 19.61 -2.39 8.96
CA ALA A 254 19.12 -1.62 10.10
C ALA A 254 20.28 -1.13 10.97
N THR A 255 21.27 -1.99 11.26
CA THR A 255 22.46 -1.63 12.03
C THR A 255 23.28 -0.55 11.30
N ILE A 256 23.50 -0.68 10.00
CA ILE A 256 24.21 0.33 9.20
C ILE A 256 23.48 1.68 9.27
N ILE A 257 22.17 1.70 9.07
CA ILE A 257 21.37 2.94 9.15
C ILE A 257 21.45 3.56 10.56
N ALA A 258 21.37 2.74 11.61
CA ALA A 258 21.42 3.23 12.99
C ALA A 258 22.79 3.82 13.33
N VAL A 259 23.89 3.14 12.97
CA VAL A 259 25.27 3.60 13.22
C VAL A 259 25.59 4.83 12.39
N CYS A 260 25.18 4.86 11.12
CA CYS A 260 25.44 5.98 10.22
C CYS A 260 24.38 7.10 10.34
N SER A 261 23.50 7.07 11.33
CA SER A 261 22.35 7.98 11.44
C SER A 261 22.73 9.46 11.43
N SER A 262 23.78 9.86 12.14
CA SER A 262 24.27 11.24 12.16
C SER A 262 24.81 11.67 10.80
N TRP A 263 25.60 10.83 10.14
CA TRP A 263 26.12 11.10 8.79
C TRP A 263 24.99 11.19 7.75
N LEU A 264 24.06 10.23 7.76
CA LEU A 264 22.90 10.25 6.88
C LEU A 264 22.03 11.49 7.10
N ALA A 265 21.82 11.89 8.36
CA ALA A 265 21.09 13.10 8.70
C ALA A 265 21.77 14.36 8.19
N SER A 266 23.11 14.46 8.30
CA SER A 266 23.87 15.63 7.80
C SER A 266 23.75 15.81 6.28
N PHE A 267 23.59 14.69 5.54
CA PHE A 267 23.45 14.71 4.10
C PHE A 267 22.01 14.97 3.62
N LEU A 268 21.02 14.39 4.34
CA LEU A 268 19.62 14.39 3.89
C LEU A 268 18.75 15.45 4.59
N LEU A 269 19.14 15.89 5.79
CA LEU A 269 18.36 16.83 6.59
C LEU A 269 19.11 18.16 6.71
N GLN A 270 18.42 19.25 6.40
CA GLN A 270 19.02 20.58 6.41
C GLN A 270 18.67 21.36 7.68
N LYS A 271 19.61 22.23 8.13
CA LYS A 271 19.40 23.20 9.23
C LYS A 271 18.80 22.57 10.49
N GLU A 272 17.65 23.08 10.92
CA GLU A 272 16.95 22.67 12.15
C GLU A 272 16.55 21.20 12.17
N PHE A 273 16.30 20.58 11.01
CA PHE A 273 15.94 19.17 10.91
C PHE A 273 17.10 18.21 11.19
N TYR A 274 18.35 18.69 11.22
CA TYR A 274 19.49 17.84 11.57
C TYR A 274 19.36 17.22 12.96
N GLN A 275 18.78 17.93 13.92
CA GLN A 275 18.58 17.41 15.30
C GLN A 275 17.75 16.13 15.34
N ALA A 276 17.01 15.81 14.27
CA ALA A 276 16.25 14.55 14.16
C ALA A 276 17.13 13.31 14.15
N TRP A 277 18.47 13.41 13.96
CA TRP A 277 19.38 12.27 13.95
C TRP A 277 19.34 11.47 15.25
N THR A 278 19.07 12.10 16.37
CA THR A 278 18.96 11.43 17.69
C THR A 278 17.77 10.48 17.78
N LEU A 279 16.71 10.73 17.01
CA LEU A 279 15.51 9.89 16.95
C LEU A 279 15.65 8.72 15.98
N ILE A 280 16.56 8.82 15.00
CA ILE A 280 16.70 7.85 13.92
C ILE A 280 17.01 6.43 14.45
N PRO A 281 17.98 6.20 15.36
CA PRO A 281 18.28 4.85 15.85
C PRO A 281 17.09 4.15 16.50
N ILE A 282 16.31 4.88 17.31
CA ILE A 282 15.10 4.35 17.97
C ILE A 282 14.04 4.01 16.91
N MET A 283 13.87 4.90 15.92
CA MET A 283 12.93 4.65 14.82
C MET A 283 13.33 3.47 13.95
N VAL A 284 14.63 3.26 13.71
CA VAL A 284 15.12 2.10 12.96
C VAL A 284 14.67 0.81 13.62
N VAL A 285 14.70 0.72 14.95
CA VAL A 285 14.20 -0.46 15.70
C VAL A 285 12.70 -0.67 15.42
N ALA A 286 11.90 0.40 15.49
CA ALA A 286 10.46 0.30 15.21
C ALA A 286 10.19 -0.14 13.76
N PHE A 287 10.90 0.43 12.78
CA PHE A 287 10.78 0.05 11.37
C PHE A 287 11.26 -1.37 11.10
N TYR A 288 12.29 -1.83 11.80
CA TYR A 288 12.78 -3.21 11.74
C TYR A 288 11.69 -4.21 12.14
N PHE A 289 11.05 -4.00 13.30
CA PHE A 289 9.93 -4.86 13.73
C PHE A 289 8.73 -4.79 12.77
N ASN A 290 8.45 -3.62 12.20
CA ASN A 290 7.41 -3.45 11.20
C ASN A 290 7.68 -4.30 9.95
N VAL A 291 8.92 -4.32 9.47
CA VAL A 291 9.36 -5.13 8.32
C VAL A 291 9.24 -6.62 8.61
N LEU A 292 9.61 -7.07 9.82
CA LEU A 292 9.42 -8.47 10.24
C LEU A 292 7.94 -8.84 10.34
N ASN A 293 7.10 -7.95 10.86
CA ASN A 293 5.65 -8.16 10.92
C ASN A 293 5.05 -8.37 9.53
N SER A 294 5.50 -7.60 8.53
CA SER A 294 5.07 -7.75 7.14
C SER A 294 5.42 -9.13 6.56
N TYR A 295 6.57 -9.70 6.92
CA TYR A 295 6.93 -11.05 6.54
C TYR A 295 5.92 -12.09 7.06
N TYR A 296 5.58 -12.04 8.34
CA TYR A 296 4.60 -12.93 8.94
C TYR A 296 3.19 -12.70 8.39
N GLY A 297 2.83 -11.45 8.09
CA GLY A 297 1.57 -11.12 7.40
C GLY A 297 1.39 -11.89 6.10
N THR A 298 2.47 -12.06 5.32
CA THR A 298 2.44 -12.87 4.09
C THR A 298 2.21 -14.35 4.38
N VAL A 299 2.75 -14.89 5.48
CA VAL A 299 2.50 -16.29 5.87
C VAL A 299 1.01 -16.52 6.16
N TYR A 300 0.35 -15.60 6.87
CA TYR A 300 -1.09 -15.68 7.13
C TYR A 300 -1.92 -15.62 5.85
N THR A 301 -1.57 -14.73 4.92
CA THR A 301 -2.28 -14.62 3.64
C THR A 301 -2.03 -15.83 2.73
N ALA A 302 -0.82 -16.38 2.71
CA ALA A 302 -0.50 -17.62 1.99
C ALA A 302 -1.26 -18.83 2.52
N THR A 303 -1.42 -18.92 3.84
CA THR A 303 -2.16 -20.01 4.52
C THR A 303 -3.68 -19.81 4.54
N LEU A 304 -4.21 -18.73 3.92
CA LEU A 304 -5.61 -18.34 3.92
C LEU A 304 -6.20 -18.07 5.33
N LYS A 305 -5.34 -17.85 6.34
CA LYS A 305 -5.73 -17.57 7.73
C LYS A 305 -5.90 -16.05 7.99
N THR A 306 -6.63 -15.35 7.13
CA THR A 306 -6.80 -13.89 7.20
C THR A 306 -7.50 -13.41 8.47
N LYS A 307 -8.38 -14.24 9.07
CA LYS A 307 -9.00 -13.95 10.38
C LYS A 307 -7.96 -13.86 11.51
N SER A 308 -6.98 -14.76 11.53
CA SER A 308 -5.91 -14.73 12.54
C SER A 308 -5.01 -13.52 12.36
N LEU A 309 -4.75 -13.11 11.10
CA LEU A 309 -4.02 -11.88 10.81
C LEU A 309 -4.75 -10.65 11.39
N PHE A 310 -6.07 -10.56 11.20
CA PHE A 310 -6.89 -9.49 11.75
C PHE A 310 -6.81 -9.44 13.29
N THR A 311 -6.94 -10.59 13.96
CA THR A 311 -6.87 -10.65 15.45
C THR A 311 -5.53 -10.16 15.98
N THR A 312 -4.41 -10.57 15.37
CA THR A 312 -3.08 -10.11 15.79
C THR A 312 -2.89 -8.62 15.57
N THR A 313 -3.45 -8.07 14.49
CA THR A 313 -3.36 -6.62 14.21
C THR A 313 -4.18 -5.78 15.19
N ILE A 314 -5.36 -6.26 15.62
CA ILE A 314 -6.16 -5.57 16.66
C ILE A 314 -5.35 -5.45 17.95
N TRP A 315 -4.80 -6.56 18.45
CA TRP A 315 -4.00 -6.53 19.68
C TRP A 315 -2.80 -5.61 19.55
N GLY A 316 -2.10 -5.64 18.42
CA GLY A 316 -1.00 -4.71 18.14
C GLY A 316 -1.43 -3.24 18.15
N ALA A 317 -2.57 -2.92 17.54
CA ALA A 317 -3.11 -1.56 17.51
C ALA A 317 -3.53 -1.07 18.90
N LEU A 318 -4.18 -1.92 19.71
CA LEU A 318 -4.57 -1.59 21.08
C LEU A 318 -3.35 -1.35 21.98
N CYS A 319 -2.32 -2.20 21.90
CA CYS A 319 -1.07 -2.00 22.61
C CYS A 319 -0.36 -0.71 22.18
N CYS A 320 -0.32 -0.42 20.87
CA CYS A 320 0.27 0.82 20.35
C CYS A 320 -0.48 2.05 20.88
N ALA A 321 -1.81 2.06 20.82
CA ALA A 321 -2.62 3.17 21.31
C ALA A 321 -2.43 3.37 22.83
N GLY A 322 -2.42 2.29 23.62
CA GLY A 322 -2.18 2.34 25.08
C GLY A 322 -0.80 2.87 25.43
N ALA A 323 0.25 2.40 24.74
CA ALA A 323 1.61 2.87 24.94
C ALA A 323 1.84 4.33 24.50
N THR A 324 1.06 4.82 23.53
CA THR A 324 1.15 6.22 23.05
C THR A 324 0.43 7.17 24.02
N TRP A 325 -0.58 6.69 24.73
CA TRP A 325 -1.34 7.47 25.71
C TRP A 325 -0.57 7.68 27.04
N MET A 326 0.30 6.74 27.42
CA MET A 326 1.18 6.85 28.60
C MET A 326 2.35 7.80 28.36
#